data_38ce56ee8a79849da7278c31bb07f664
#
_entry.id   38ce56ee8a79849da7278c31bb07f664
#
_cell.length_a   1.000
_cell.length_b   1.000
_cell.length_c   1.000
_cell.angle_alpha   90.00
_cell.angle_beta   90.00
_cell.angle_gamma   90.00
#
_symmetry.space_group_name_H-M   'P 1'
#
loop_
_entity.id
_entity.type
_entity.pdbx_description
1 polymer ?
#
loop_
_entity_poly.entity_id
_entity_poly.type
_entity_poly.pdbx_seq_one_letter_code
_entity_poly.pdbx_strand_id
1 'polypeptide(L)'
;TGVVLDALTRLEYRGYDSAGVAVLNGGSIDVRKRVGKLASLAEALRERPLAGHVAQGHVRWATHGEPTEANAHPHLDCRGKLAVVHNGIIENYSELKDRLLKQGHAFRSKTDTEVIAHLIEELAKRRPIEEAFRMALKELRGSYAICLLAAGEPDRLFGARNGSPLIVGVGEGESLFASDVPAILNRTRNVVYLNDHEVVELAATGPRLTTLEGKPVRRNATRVDWTLEAAQKGGFPHFMLKEIHEQPLAVEQTLANRLVNGRIAFDARTTRFLNALSPQEQLVIIACGTAYHAGLVGEYMLEEFAHLAVDVDLASEFRYRGPMLDRHTTVIAITQSGETADTLAGVKMAKAHGAKVLAVCNVMGSSIAREADAVLYTHAGPEIAVASTKAYTSQLTALALLTLHLARKRKRLPPAQIKRLIEGLARLPAVLERTLATEPAVKAVAARYARARNFYYLGRRHNYPSALEGALKLKEICPLIHAEGYAAGEMK
;
A
#
# COMPACT_ATOMS: atom_id res chain seq x y z
N THR A 1 -23.82 10.12 3.62
CA THR A 1 -23.56 8.71 4.04
C THR A 1 -23.28 7.81 2.85
N GLY A 2 -24.05 7.88 1.75
CA GLY A 2 -23.90 7.02 0.56
C GLY A 2 -22.50 7.07 -0.07
N VAL A 3 -21.91 8.26 -0.20
CA VAL A 3 -20.55 8.44 -0.74
C VAL A 3 -19.51 7.70 0.13
N VAL A 4 -19.64 7.82 1.47
CA VAL A 4 -18.71 7.14 2.39
C VAL A 4 -18.87 5.62 2.31
N LEU A 5 -20.10 5.08 2.27
CA LEU A 5 -20.32 3.65 2.12
C LEU A 5 -19.74 3.09 0.80
N ASP A 6 -19.95 3.81 -0.31
CA ASP A 6 -19.38 3.42 -1.60
C ASP A 6 -17.85 3.41 -1.56
N ALA A 7 -17.22 4.42 -0.96
CA ALA A 7 -15.78 4.46 -0.75
C ALA A 7 -15.27 3.31 0.14
N LEU A 8 -15.98 3.01 1.25
CA LEU A 8 -15.63 1.92 2.16
C LEU A 8 -15.79 0.54 1.49
N THR A 9 -16.77 0.37 0.60
CA THR A 9 -16.94 -0.87 -0.17
C THR A 9 -15.69 -1.18 -1.01
N ARG A 10 -15.02 -0.15 -1.52
CA ARG A 10 -13.77 -0.28 -2.28
C ARG A 10 -12.53 -0.44 -1.42
N LEU A 11 -12.66 -0.23 -0.11
CA LEU A 11 -11.58 -0.42 0.87
C LEU A 11 -11.79 -1.66 1.75
N GLU A 12 -12.86 -2.43 1.56
CA GLU A 12 -13.19 -3.59 2.41
C GLU A 12 -12.06 -4.65 2.43
N TYR A 13 -11.25 -4.70 1.37
CA TYR A 13 -10.05 -5.55 1.34
C TYR A 13 -8.98 -5.18 2.37
N ARG A 14 -9.03 -3.94 2.93
CA ARG A 14 -8.12 -3.46 3.99
C ARG A 14 -8.60 -3.79 5.40
N GLY A 15 -9.85 -4.19 5.57
CA GLY A 15 -10.41 -4.49 6.87
C GLY A 15 -11.85 -4.96 6.76
N TYR A 16 -12.20 -6.01 7.52
CA TYR A 16 -13.53 -6.63 7.47
C TYR A 16 -14.03 -7.10 8.84
N ASP A 17 -13.34 -6.77 9.92
CA ASP A 17 -13.72 -7.19 11.28
C ASP A 17 -14.74 -6.26 11.94
N SER A 18 -14.71 -4.99 11.58
CA SER A 18 -15.68 -4.01 12.00
C SER A 18 -15.67 -2.78 11.09
N ALA A 19 -16.77 -2.07 11.04
CA ALA A 19 -16.92 -0.85 10.25
C ALA A 19 -17.72 0.20 11.00
N GLY A 20 -17.49 1.48 10.68
CA GLY A 20 -18.28 2.56 11.22
C GLY A 20 -18.19 3.85 10.43
N VAL A 21 -19.19 4.69 10.64
CA VAL A 21 -19.36 6.00 10.01
C VAL A 21 -19.72 7.02 11.08
N ALA A 22 -19.14 8.22 10.97
CA ALA A 22 -19.57 9.41 11.68
C ALA A 22 -20.00 10.48 10.67
N VAL A 23 -21.11 11.16 10.97
CA VAL A 23 -21.69 12.21 10.13
C VAL A 23 -21.96 13.44 10.98
N LEU A 24 -21.59 14.60 10.48
CA LEU A 24 -21.92 15.87 11.14
C LEU A 24 -23.32 16.30 10.73
N ASN A 25 -24.17 16.49 11.71
CA ASN A 25 -25.56 16.87 11.54
C ASN A 25 -25.95 17.99 12.54
N GLY A 26 -26.18 19.20 12.04
CA GLY A 26 -26.67 20.33 12.87
C GLY A 26 -25.83 20.65 14.11
N GLY A 27 -24.48 20.49 14.04
CA GLY A 27 -23.58 20.75 15.18
C GLY A 27 -23.47 19.57 16.18
N SER A 28 -24.02 18.40 15.84
CA SER A 28 -23.81 17.11 16.52
C SER A 28 -23.14 16.10 15.61
N ILE A 29 -22.50 15.11 16.21
CA ILE A 29 -21.89 14.00 15.47
C ILE A 29 -22.69 12.74 15.71
N ASP A 30 -23.35 12.26 14.67
CA ASP A 30 -24.08 11.00 14.67
C ASP A 30 -23.16 9.87 14.23
N VAL A 31 -23.10 8.77 15.00
CA VAL A 31 -22.20 7.64 14.75
C VAL A 31 -22.98 6.34 14.59
N ARG A 32 -22.53 5.49 13.67
CA ARG A 32 -23.01 4.12 13.51
C ARG A 32 -21.82 3.19 13.35
N LYS A 33 -21.80 2.11 14.14
CA LYS A 33 -20.74 1.10 14.10
C LYS A 33 -21.34 -0.29 14.05
N ARG A 34 -20.64 -1.26 13.41
CA ARG A 34 -21.01 -2.67 13.43
C ARG A 34 -19.75 -3.54 13.41
N VAL A 35 -19.85 -4.65 14.10
CA VAL A 35 -18.88 -5.75 14.01
C VAL A 35 -19.16 -6.57 12.75
N GLY A 36 -18.13 -7.11 12.12
CA GLY A 36 -18.21 -7.91 10.90
C GLY A 36 -18.11 -7.08 9.63
N LYS A 37 -18.56 -7.66 8.53
CA LYS A 37 -18.44 -7.08 7.19
C LYS A 37 -19.22 -5.77 7.03
N LEU A 38 -18.79 -4.97 6.08
CA LEU A 38 -19.42 -3.67 5.76
C LEU A 38 -20.93 -3.79 5.46
N ALA A 39 -21.39 -4.94 4.96
CA ALA A 39 -22.80 -5.21 4.71
C ALA A 39 -23.67 -4.99 5.96
N SER A 40 -23.20 -5.38 7.15
CA SER A 40 -23.93 -5.17 8.41
C SER A 40 -24.07 -3.69 8.78
N LEU A 41 -23.05 -2.88 8.49
CA LEU A 41 -23.14 -1.43 8.66
C LEU A 41 -24.09 -0.79 7.64
N ALA A 42 -24.04 -1.25 6.37
CA ALA A 42 -24.91 -0.76 5.31
C ALA A 42 -26.41 -1.05 5.61
N GLU A 43 -26.70 -2.21 6.20
CA GLU A 43 -28.07 -2.54 6.67
C GLU A 43 -28.52 -1.61 7.79
N ALA A 44 -27.71 -1.43 8.82
CA ALA A 44 -28.01 -0.52 9.93
C ALA A 44 -28.20 0.94 9.49
N LEU A 45 -27.50 1.37 8.43
CA LEU A 45 -27.66 2.72 7.86
C LEU A 45 -28.89 2.83 6.94
N ARG A 46 -29.38 1.73 6.36
CA ARG A 46 -30.67 1.69 5.63
C ARG A 46 -31.85 1.78 6.60
N GLU A 47 -31.79 1.05 7.71
CA GLU A 47 -32.83 1.09 8.76
C GLU A 47 -32.93 2.46 9.42
N ARG A 48 -31.79 3.08 9.70
CA ARG A 48 -31.72 4.39 10.35
C ARG A 48 -30.65 5.27 9.68
N PRO A 49 -31.03 5.99 8.61
CA PRO A 49 -30.11 6.83 7.86
C PRO A 49 -29.48 7.94 8.71
N LEU A 50 -28.25 8.30 8.38
CA LEU A 50 -27.57 9.48 8.92
C LEU A 50 -27.52 10.54 7.83
N ALA A 51 -28.00 11.74 8.16
CA ALA A 51 -28.02 12.90 7.28
C ALA A 51 -26.90 13.88 7.62
N GLY A 52 -26.27 14.47 6.59
CA GLY A 52 -25.22 15.48 6.74
C GLY A 52 -24.33 15.55 5.48
N HIS A 53 -23.58 16.63 5.38
CA HIS A 53 -22.69 16.90 4.23
C HIS A 53 -21.23 16.60 4.53
N VAL A 54 -20.83 16.56 5.80
CA VAL A 54 -19.48 16.20 6.22
C VAL A 54 -19.53 14.88 6.98
N ALA A 55 -18.76 13.92 6.53
CA ALA A 55 -18.76 12.56 7.07
C ALA A 55 -17.38 11.90 6.94
N GLN A 56 -17.12 10.94 7.82
CA GLN A 56 -15.97 10.06 7.72
C GLN A 56 -16.37 8.61 8.03
N GLY A 57 -15.63 7.67 7.52
CA GLY A 57 -15.87 6.25 7.75
C GLY A 57 -14.59 5.43 7.77
N HIS A 58 -14.70 4.23 8.32
CA HIS A 58 -13.56 3.34 8.47
C HIS A 58 -13.99 1.87 8.40
N VAL A 59 -13.19 1.05 7.75
CA VAL A 59 -13.20 -0.41 7.83
C VAL A 59 -11.95 -0.85 8.57
N ARG A 60 -12.12 -1.65 9.63
CA ARG A 60 -11.05 -1.98 10.56
C ARG A 60 -10.52 -3.39 10.33
N TRP A 61 -9.19 -3.52 10.41
CA TRP A 61 -8.48 -4.75 10.66
C TRP A 61 -7.91 -4.67 12.07
N ALA A 62 -8.33 -5.55 12.97
CA ALA A 62 -7.95 -5.48 14.38
C ALA A 62 -6.45 -5.72 14.58
N THR A 63 -5.74 -4.70 15.06
CA THR A 63 -4.36 -4.79 15.54
C THR A 63 -4.28 -4.70 17.06
N HIS A 64 -5.15 -3.88 17.67
CA HIS A 64 -5.26 -3.66 19.12
C HIS A 64 -6.72 -3.76 19.57
N GLY A 65 -7.01 -4.69 20.48
CA GLY A 65 -8.35 -4.93 21.01
C GLY A 65 -9.23 -5.79 20.08
N GLU A 66 -10.09 -6.60 20.69
CA GLU A 66 -11.02 -7.50 20.01
C GLU A 66 -11.97 -6.73 19.07
N PRO A 67 -12.52 -7.38 18.02
CA PRO A 67 -13.54 -6.78 17.17
C PRO A 67 -14.88 -6.64 17.93
N THR A 68 -15.09 -5.45 18.49
CA THR A 68 -16.32 -5.04 19.18
C THR A 68 -16.78 -3.69 18.65
N GLU A 69 -18.06 -3.32 18.84
CA GLU A 69 -18.53 -2.00 18.45
C GLU A 69 -17.81 -0.87 19.20
N ALA A 70 -17.42 -1.09 20.46
CA ALA A 70 -16.63 -0.13 21.23
C ALA A 70 -15.26 0.13 20.60
N ASN A 71 -14.61 -0.93 20.07
CA ASN A 71 -13.30 -0.87 19.46
C ASN A 71 -13.34 -0.51 17.95
N ALA A 72 -14.50 -0.51 17.32
CA ALA A 72 -14.66 -0.05 15.95
C ALA A 72 -14.46 1.47 15.84
N HIS A 73 -13.88 1.94 14.76
CA HIS A 73 -13.80 3.38 14.45
C HIS A 73 -15.14 3.90 13.88
N PRO A 74 -15.45 5.19 14.03
CA PRO A 74 -14.67 6.25 14.67
C PRO A 74 -14.71 6.20 16.21
N HIS A 75 -13.67 6.77 16.87
CA HIS A 75 -13.64 7.01 18.31
C HIS A 75 -14.03 8.45 18.63
N LEU A 76 -14.79 8.62 19.70
CA LEU A 76 -15.28 9.93 20.15
C LEU A 76 -14.49 10.43 21.37
N ASP A 77 -14.47 11.75 21.55
CA ASP A 77 -14.08 12.38 22.81
C ASP A 77 -15.13 12.16 23.91
N CYS A 78 -14.88 12.66 25.12
CA CYS A 78 -15.79 12.53 26.26
C CYS A 78 -17.19 13.09 25.99
N ARG A 79 -17.28 14.16 25.21
CA ARG A 79 -18.49 14.95 24.95
C ARG A 79 -19.19 14.59 23.63
N GLY A 80 -18.62 13.71 22.82
CA GLY A 80 -19.12 13.37 21.49
C GLY A 80 -19.06 14.55 20.49
N LYS A 81 -18.14 15.48 20.70
CA LYS A 81 -17.93 16.65 19.83
C LYS A 81 -16.79 16.47 18.82
N LEU A 82 -15.97 15.46 19.03
CA LEU A 82 -14.89 15.07 18.14
C LEU A 82 -15.05 13.60 17.77
N ALA A 83 -14.82 13.26 16.51
CA ALA A 83 -14.74 11.88 16.03
C ALA A 83 -13.45 11.68 15.26
N VAL A 84 -12.74 10.60 15.56
CA VAL A 84 -11.44 10.28 14.97
C VAL A 84 -11.47 8.91 14.32
N VAL A 85 -10.97 8.81 13.08
CA VAL A 85 -10.57 7.55 12.46
C VAL A 85 -9.06 7.55 12.26
N HIS A 86 -8.43 6.39 12.39
CA HIS A 86 -6.98 6.25 12.37
C HIS A 86 -6.57 4.92 11.75
N ASN A 87 -5.56 4.97 10.89
CA ASN A 87 -4.79 3.84 10.39
C ASN A 87 -3.36 3.97 10.90
N GLY A 88 -2.83 2.95 11.52
CA GLY A 88 -1.48 2.93 12.08
C GLY A 88 -1.44 2.43 13.52
N ILE A 89 -0.37 2.77 14.23
CA ILE A 89 -0.16 2.38 15.64
C ILE A 89 0.42 3.57 16.40
N ILE A 90 -0.22 3.94 17.49
CA ILE A 90 0.27 4.95 18.43
C ILE A 90 1.09 4.26 19.52
N GLU A 91 2.40 4.27 19.38
CA GLU A 91 3.34 3.53 20.24
C GLU A 91 3.32 3.99 21.69
N ASN A 92 3.12 5.30 21.93
CA ASN A 92 3.06 5.88 23.27
C ASN A 92 1.63 6.01 23.84
N TYR A 93 0.67 5.23 23.30
CA TYR A 93 -0.75 5.35 23.70
C TYR A 93 -0.98 5.09 25.20
N SER A 94 -0.23 4.19 25.81
CA SER A 94 -0.37 3.86 27.24
C SER A 94 0.00 5.06 28.12
N GLU A 95 1.14 5.71 27.83
CA GLU A 95 1.59 6.92 28.53
C GLU A 95 0.56 8.07 28.41
N LEU A 96 0.07 8.28 27.18
CA LEU A 96 -0.94 9.29 26.90
C LEU A 96 -2.26 8.99 27.63
N LYS A 97 -2.69 7.74 27.62
CA LYS A 97 -3.91 7.27 28.28
C LYS A 97 -3.86 7.50 29.79
N ASP A 98 -2.77 7.11 30.43
CA ASP A 98 -2.58 7.28 31.88
C ASP A 98 -2.61 8.76 32.28
N ARG A 99 -2.04 9.64 31.48
CA ARG A 99 -2.09 11.10 31.69
C ARG A 99 -3.51 11.63 31.55
N LEU A 100 -4.23 11.24 30.49
CA LEU A 100 -5.58 11.70 30.20
C LEU A 100 -6.60 11.18 31.23
N LEU A 101 -6.43 9.95 31.73
CA LEU A 101 -7.25 9.43 32.84
C LEU A 101 -7.08 10.27 34.11
N LYS A 102 -5.85 10.70 34.45
CA LYS A 102 -5.59 11.60 35.58
C LYS A 102 -6.22 13.00 35.37
N GLN A 103 -6.44 13.41 34.13
CA GLN A 103 -7.11 14.66 33.75
C GLN A 103 -8.63 14.54 33.69
N GLY A 104 -9.19 13.36 33.99
CA GLY A 104 -10.62 13.11 34.08
C GLY A 104 -11.28 12.63 32.76
N HIS A 105 -10.49 12.26 31.75
CA HIS A 105 -11.05 11.67 30.54
C HIS A 105 -11.50 10.23 30.76
N ALA A 106 -12.63 9.83 30.16
CA ALA A 106 -13.22 8.50 30.27
C ALA A 106 -13.08 7.71 28.98
N PHE A 107 -12.27 6.65 29.00
CA PHE A 107 -12.05 5.77 27.86
C PHE A 107 -13.10 4.67 27.77
N ARG A 108 -13.57 4.39 26.56
CA ARG A 108 -14.63 3.40 26.25
C ARG A 108 -14.12 2.21 25.45
N SER A 109 -12.92 2.31 24.88
CA SER A 109 -12.33 1.27 24.06
C SER A 109 -10.99 0.78 24.59
N LYS A 110 -10.53 -0.33 24.02
CA LYS A 110 -9.20 -0.90 24.27
C LYS A 110 -8.21 -0.57 23.15
N THR A 111 -8.57 0.36 22.23
CA THR A 111 -7.71 0.73 21.10
C THR A 111 -6.70 1.81 21.50
N ASP A 112 -5.61 1.87 20.75
CA ASP A 112 -4.64 2.96 20.81
C ASP A 112 -5.20 4.26 20.23
N THR A 113 -6.18 4.19 19.34
CA THR A 113 -6.75 5.34 18.63
C THR A 113 -7.52 6.31 19.52
N GLU A 114 -8.20 5.81 20.55
CA GLU A 114 -9.08 6.65 21.39
C GLU A 114 -8.31 7.76 22.11
N VAL A 115 -7.01 7.55 22.41
CA VAL A 115 -6.16 8.57 23.03
C VAL A 115 -6.06 9.83 22.17
N ILE A 116 -6.17 9.72 20.84
CA ILE A 116 -6.09 10.85 19.92
C ILE A 116 -7.28 11.79 20.12
N ALA A 117 -8.50 11.25 20.22
CA ALA A 117 -9.71 12.05 20.43
C ALA A 117 -9.65 12.81 21.75
N HIS A 118 -9.27 12.15 22.84
CA HIS A 118 -9.15 12.76 24.16
C HIS A 118 -7.98 13.75 24.26
N LEU A 119 -6.86 13.48 23.60
CA LEU A 119 -5.74 14.42 23.55
C LEU A 119 -6.12 15.71 22.83
N ILE A 120 -6.82 15.62 21.70
CA ILE A 120 -7.33 16.79 20.98
C ILE A 120 -8.35 17.53 21.84
N GLU A 121 -9.29 16.82 22.51
CA GLU A 121 -10.26 17.40 23.43
C GLU A 121 -9.58 18.23 24.51
N GLU A 122 -8.54 17.69 25.17
CA GLU A 122 -7.80 18.39 26.24
C GLU A 122 -7.16 19.68 25.73
N LEU A 123 -6.48 19.59 24.57
CA LEU A 123 -5.79 20.73 23.96
C LEU A 123 -6.78 21.79 23.44
N ALA A 124 -7.94 21.38 22.95
CA ALA A 124 -8.98 22.28 22.44
C ALA A 124 -9.69 23.09 23.52
N LYS A 125 -9.53 22.76 24.82
CA LYS A 125 -10.05 23.59 25.92
C LYS A 125 -9.49 25.02 25.91
N ARG A 126 -8.32 25.23 25.32
CA ARG A 126 -7.59 26.50 25.38
C ARG A 126 -7.15 26.99 23.99
N ARG A 127 -7.50 26.31 22.91
CA ARG A 127 -7.02 26.60 21.56
C ARG A 127 -8.08 26.31 20.50
N PRO A 128 -8.02 26.97 19.34
CA PRO A 128 -8.76 26.55 18.17
C PRO A 128 -8.47 25.10 17.81
N ILE A 129 -9.46 24.39 17.24
CA ILE A 129 -9.34 22.95 16.94
C ILE A 129 -8.19 22.63 16.01
N GLU A 130 -7.92 23.48 15.02
CA GLU A 130 -6.80 23.31 14.10
C GLU A 130 -5.44 23.32 14.81
N GLU A 131 -5.26 24.24 15.78
CA GLU A 131 -4.03 24.31 16.57
C GLU A 131 -3.94 23.12 17.55
N ALA A 132 -5.05 22.79 18.21
CA ALA A 132 -5.14 21.63 19.09
C ALA A 132 -4.79 20.33 18.36
N PHE A 133 -5.28 20.15 17.14
CA PHE A 133 -4.94 19.01 16.28
C PHE A 133 -3.45 18.95 15.99
N ARG A 134 -2.85 20.04 15.51
CA ARG A 134 -1.40 20.09 15.25
C ARG A 134 -0.56 19.80 16.50
N MET A 135 -0.98 20.32 17.66
CA MET A 135 -0.26 20.05 18.91
C MET A 135 -0.41 18.60 19.36
N ALA A 136 -1.60 18.01 19.21
CA ALA A 136 -1.77 16.59 19.48
C ALA A 136 -0.83 15.72 18.64
N LEU A 137 -0.73 16.01 17.33
CA LEU A 137 0.15 15.27 16.42
C LEU A 137 1.63 15.33 16.82
N LYS A 138 2.10 16.41 17.47
CA LYS A 138 3.47 16.52 17.97
C LYS A 138 3.76 15.63 19.17
N GLU A 139 2.72 15.25 19.90
CA GLU A 139 2.84 14.37 21.07
C GLU A 139 2.74 12.88 20.71
N LEU A 140 2.18 12.55 19.53
CA LEU A 140 2.04 11.17 19.08
C LEU A 140 3.37 10.61 18.59
N ARG A 141 3.67 9.36 19.00
CA ARG A 141 4.77 8.56 18.48
C ARG A 141 4.23 7.35 17.73
N GLY A 142 4.88 6.98 16.63
CA GLY A 142 4.47 5.86 15.78
C GLY A 142 3.92 6.30 14.42
N SER A 143 3.26 5.38 13.74
CA SER A 143 2.69 5.62 12.40
C SER A 143 1.21 5.99 12.51
N TYR A 144 0.79 6.97 11.71
CA TYR A 144 -0.62 7.33 11.66
C TYR A 144 -1.06 7.91 10.30
N ALA A 145 -2.30 7.65 9.95
CA ALA A 145 -3.14 8.44 9.06
C ALA A 145 -4.43 8.73 9.81
N ILE A 146 -4.64 9.97 10.18
CA ILE A 146 -5.74 10.42 11.05
C ILE A 146 -6.68 11.29 10.24
N CYS A 147 -8.00 11.07 10.39
CA CYS A 147 -9.01 12.04 10.01
C CYS A 147 -9.83 12.41 11.26
N LEU A 148 -10.04 13.70 11.45
CA LEU A 148 -10.80 14.31 12.56
C LEU A 148 -12.03 15.03 12.01
N LEU A 149 -13.19 14.71 12.56
CA LEU A 149 -14.45 15.44 12.41
C LEU A 149 -14.73 16.15 13.72
N ALA A 150 -15.02 17.46 13.67
CA ALA A 150 -15.30 18.28 14.83
C ALA A 150 -16.66 18.98 14.71
N ALA A 151 -17.51 18.87 15.72
CA ALA A 151 -18.88 19.42 15.72
C ALA A 151 -18.91 20.95 15.59
N GLY A 152 -17.85 21.63 16.01
CA GLY A 152 -17.71 23.09 15.87
C GLY A 152 -17.24 23.56 14.49
N GLU A 153 -16.95 22.65 13.57
CA GLU A 153 -16.40 22.93 12.24
C GLU A 153 -17.31 22.32 11.16
N PRO A 154 -18.45 22.96 10.86
CA PRO A 154 -19.54 22.33 10.09
C PRO A 154 -19.17 21.97 8.64
N ASP A 155 -18.18 22.65 8.06
CA ASP A 155 -17.83 22.51 6.64
C ASP A 155 -16.41 21.98 6.43
N ARG A 156 -15.76 21.49 7.49
CA ARG A 156 -14.34 21.08 7.45
C ARG A 156 -14.08 19.73 8.06
N LEU A 157 -13.11 19.03 7.47
CA LEU A 157 -12.42 17.86 8.03
C LEU A 157 -10.94 18.17 8.19
N PHE A 158 -10.33 17.59 9.20
CA PHE A 158 -8.88 17.68 9.38
C PHE A 158 -8.24 16.33 9.15
N GLY A 159 -7.06 16.31 8.54
CA GLY A 159 -6.31 15.09 8.31
C GLY A 159 -4.82 15.31 8.46
N ALA A 160 -4.11 14.25 8.82
CA ALA A 160 -2.66 14.24 8.89
C ALA A 160 -2.13 12.83 8.71
N ARG A 161 -0.88 12.73 8.24
CA ARG A 161 -0.20 11.43 8.14
C ARG A 161 1.22 11.47 8.68
N ASN A 162 1.65 10.29 9.13
CA ASN A 162 3.05 9.93 9.38
C ASN A 162 3.21 8.42 9.16
N GLY A 163 3.92 8.02 8.10
CA GLY A 163 4.16 6.61 7.78
C GLY A 163 2.96 5.88 7.16
N SER A 164 1.74 6.08 7.65
CA SER A 164 0.53 5.46 7.10
C SER A 164 -0.04 6.26 5.92
N PRO A 165 -0.62 5.61 4.87
CA PRO A 165 -1.09 6.32 3.69
C PRO A 165 -2.35 7.16 3.94
N LEU A 166 -2.33 8.40 3.46
CA LEU A 166 -3.47 9.30 3.36
C LEU A 166 -3.32 10.17 2.10
N ILE A 167 -4.37 10.23 1.30
CA ILE A 167 -4.46 11.04 0.10
C ILE A 167 -5.66 11.98 0.17
N VAL A 168 -5.62 13.04 -0.63
CA VAL A 168 -6.73 13.96 -0.81
C VAL A 168 -7.22 13.88 -2.25
N GLY A 169 -8.49 13.56 -2.45
CA GLY A 169 -9.18 13.69 -3.74
C GLY A 169 -9.80 15.07 -3.86
N VAL A 170 -9.54 15.75 -4.99
CA VAL A 170 -10.10 17.07 -5.29
C VAL A 170 -11.11 16.92 -6.41
N GLY A 171 -12.41 17.05 -6.09
CA GLY A 171 -13.53 17.01 -7.03
C GLY A 171 -14.15 18.39 -7.27
N GLU A 172 -15.22 18.43 -8.06
CA GLU A 172 -16.00 19.65 -8.28
C GLU A 172 -16.97 19.87 -7.10
N GLY A 173 -16.74 20.92 -6.30
CA GLY A 173 -17.57 21.23 -5.14
C GLY A 173 -17.49 20.23 -3.99
N GLU A 174 -16.52 19.32 -4.03
CA GLU A 174 -16.27 18.34 -2.97
C GLU A 174 -14.79 18.04 -2.84
N SER A 175 -14.40 17.61 -1.66
CA SER A 175 -13.05 17.12 -1.36
C SER A 175 -13.11 15.90 -0.45
N LEU A 176 -12.17 14.98 -0.62
CA LEU A 176 -12.24 13.65 0.00
C LEU A 176 -10.89 13.28 0.62
N PHE A 177 -10.91 12.68 1.82
CA PHE A 177 -9.79 11.88 2.31
C PHE A 177 -9.98 10.41 1.93
N ALA A 178 -8.90 9.74 1.61
CA ALA A 178 -8.88 8.29 1.48
C ALA A 178 -7.50 7.71 1.86
N SER A 179 -7.50 6.47 2.28
CA SER A 179 -6.25 5.72 2.49
C SER A 179 -5.71 5.12 1.19
N ASP A 180 -6.55 5.04 0.14
CA ASP A 180 -6.15 4.51 -1.16
C ASP A 180 -7.00 5.11 -2.30
N VAL A 181 -6.41 5.17 -3.49
CA VAL A 181 -7.01 5.75 -4.70
C VAL A 181 -8.35 5.10 -5.12
N PRO A 182 -8.53 3.76 -5.10
CA PRO A 182 -9.79 3.12 -5.48
C PRO A 182 -11.03 3.68 -4.76
N ALA A 183 -10.87 4.16 -3.53
CA ALA A 183 -11.98 4.70 -2.74
C ALA A 183 -12.63 5.94 -3.36
N ILE A 184 -11.88 6.72 -4.13
CA ILE A 184 -12.31 8.04 -4.63
C ILE A 184 -12.43 8.13 -6.15
N LEU A 185 -12.06 7.07 -6.89
CA LEU A 185 -12.00 7.09 -8.37
C LEU A 185 -13.34 7.40 -9.05
N ASN A 186 -14.47 7.07 -8.42
CA ASN A 186 -15.82 7.39 -8.93
C ASN A 186 -16.20 8.88 -8.75
N ARG A 187 -15.44 9.62 -7.95
CA ARG A 187 -15.70 11.04 -7.65
C ARG A 187 -14.67 11.94 -8.32
N THR A 188 -13.39 11.57 -8.22
CA THR A 188 -12.31 12.34 -8.83
C THR A 188 -11.11 11.47 -9.15
N ARG A 189 -10.35 11.88 -10.16
CA ARG A 189 -9.03 11.35 -10.49
C ARG A 189 -7.91 12.29 -10.10
N ASN A 190 -8.22 13.49 -9.59
CA ASN A 190 -7.24 14.45 -9.16
C ASN A 190 -6.88 14.19 -7.69
N VAL A 191 -5.67 13.72 -7.45
CA VAL A 191 -5.20 13.27 -6.14
C VAL A 191 -4.01 14.08 -5.69
N VAL A 192 -4.07 14.59 -4.46
CA VAL A 192 -2.93 15.19 -3.77
C VAL A 192 -2.36 14.14 -2.81
N TYR A 193 -1.12 13.74 -3.04
CA TYR A 193 -0.39 12.84 -2.15
C TYR A 193 0.28 13.65 -1.05
N LEU A 194 -0.02 13.31 0.21
CA LEU A 194 0.56 13.98 1.36
C LEU A 194 1.94 13.41 1.70
N ASN A 195 2.81 14.25 2.22
CA ASN A 195 4.03 13.80 2.89
C ASN A 195 3.79 13.57 4.38
N ASP A 196 4.73 12.89 5.03
CA ASP A 196 4.71 12.74 6.47
C ASP A 196 4.79 14.11 7.15
N HIS A 197 4.06 14.25 8.26
CA HIS A 197 3.94 15.49 9.05
C HIS A 197 3.26 16.67 8.33
N GLU A 198 2.59 16.44 7.19
CA GLU A 198 1.67 17.42 6.62
C GLU A 198 0.29 17.30 7.26
N VAL A 199 -0.31 18.46 7.52
CA VAL A 199 -1.65 18.61 8.07
C VAL A 199 -2.55 19.24 7.02
N VAL A 200 -3.73 18.69 6.84
CA VAL A 200 -4.72 19.15 5.86
C VAL A 200 -5.99 19.58 6.56
N GLU A 201 -6.45 20.75 6.24
CA GLU A 201 -7.81 21.19 6.42
C GLU A 201 -8.53 21.01 5.08
N LEU A 202 -9.57 20.22 5.08
CA LEU A 202 -10.32 19.83 3.90
C LEU A 202 -11.71 20.48 3.93
N ALA A 203 -11.96 21.32 2.94
CA ALA A 203 -13.29 21.94 2.71
C ALA A 203 -13.80 21.58 1.32
N ALA A 204 -15.07 21.85 1.01
CA ALA A 204 -15.64 21.65 -0.31
C ALA A 204 -14.89 22.47 -1.41
N THR A 205 -14.31 23.60 -1.03
CA THR A 205 -13.50 24.47 -1.91
C THR A 205 -12.10 23.96 -2.20
N GLY A 206 -11.68 22.89 -1.54
CA GLY A 206 -10.36 22.26 -1.71
C GLY A 206 -9.55 22.12 -0.42
N PRO A 207 -8.37 21.51 -0.51
CA PRO A 207 -7.49 21.29 0.64
C PRO A 207 -6.62 22.52 0.93
N ARG A 208 -6.46 22.84 2.21
CA ARG A 208 -5.43 23.74 2.73
C ARG A 208 -4.38 22.92 3.51
N LEU A 209 -3.16 22.90 3.00
CA LEU A 209 -2.06 22.11 3.58
C LEU A 209 -1.13 23.01 4.38
N THR A 210 -0.68 22.47 5.52
CA THR A 210 0.33 23.10 6.38
C THR A 210 1.30 22.05 6.92
N THR A 211 2.46 22.49 7.42
CA THR A 211 3.33 21.66 8.26
C THR A 211 2.76 21.57 9.69
N LEU A 212 3.36 20.74 10.56
CA LEU A 212 3.02 20.71 11.99
C LEU A 212 3.20 22.07 12.69
N GLU A 213 4.08 22.93 12.16
CA GLU A 213 4.31 24.30 12.66
C GLU A 213 3.29 25.32 12.11
N GLY A 214 2.37 24.87 11.23
CA GLY A 214 1.37 25.74 10.61
C GLY A 214 1.85 26.51 9.40
N LYS A 215 3.05 26.24 8.87
CA LYS A 215 3.56 26.88 7.65
C LYS A 215 2.80 26.34 6.43
N PRO A 216 2.32 27.22 5.52
CA PRO A 216 1.61 26.78 4.32
C PRO A 216 2.47 25.87 3.42
N VAL A 217 1.87 24.81 2.91
CA VAL A 217 2.46 23.88 1.94
C VAL A 217 1.66 23.93 0.65
N ARG A 218 2.34 24.00 -0.49
CA ARG A 218 1.71 23.91 -1.81
C ARG A 218 1.97 22.54 -2.43
N ARG A 219 0.90 21.88 -2.87
CA ARG A 219 0.93 20.60 -3.57
C ARG A 219 0.04 20.68 -4.81
N ASN A 220 0.55 20.18 -5.91
CA ASN A 220 -0.26 20.03 -7.12
C ASN A 220 -0.99 18.67 -7.07
N ALA A 221 -2.23 18.65 -7.53
CA ALA A 221 -2.94 17.42 -7.75
C ALA A 221 -2.30 16.66 -8.94
N THR A 222 -2.15 15.35 -8.75
CA THR A 222 -1.72 14.42 -9.80
C THR A 222 -2.95 13.72 -10.34
N ARG A 223 -3.12 13.68 -11.66
CA ARG A 223 -4.21 12.92 -12.27
C ARG A 223 -3.85 11.44 -12.28
N VAL A 224 -4.74 10.62 -11.77
CA VAL A 224 -4.62 9.15 -11.79
C VAL A 224 -5.29 8.62 -13.06
N ASP A 225 -4.57 7.81 -13.82
CA ASP A 225 -5.04 7.28 -15.11
C ASP A 225 -5.88 6.01 -14.99
N TRP A 226 -6.07 5.49 -13.77
CA TRP A 226 -6.90 4.30 -13.55
C TRP A 226 -8.36 4.55 -13.89
N THR A 227 -8.98 3.57 -14.56
CA THR A 227 -10.42 3.60 -14.82
C THR A 227 -11.19 2.99 -13.67
N LEU A 228 -12.46 3.37 -13.54
CA LEU A 228 -13.35 2.80 -12.54
C LEU A 228 -13.57 1.30 -12.76
N GLU A 229 -13.68 0.89 -14.03
CA GLU A 229 -13.86 -0.50 -14.45
C GLU A 229 -12.67 -1.36 -14.01
N ALA A 230 -11.45 -0.82 -14.09
CA ALA A 230 -10.23 -1.50 -13.62
C ALA A 230 -10.28 -1.78 -12.11
N ALA A 231 -10.93 -0.92 -11.33
CA ALA A 231 -11.12 -1.08 -9.90
C ALA A 231 -12.37 -1.89 -9.50
N GLN A 232 -13.13 -2.41 -10.46
CA GLN A 232 -14.32 -3.26 -10.26
C GLN A 232 -14.00 -4.74 -10.51
N LYS A 233 -14.86 -5.65 -10.02
CA LYS A 233 -14.67 -7.11 -10.23
C LYS A 233 -14.86 -7.59 -11.68
N GLY A 234 -15.47 -6.80 -12.55
CA GLY A 234 -15.61 -7.12 -13.98
C GLY A 234 -16.30 -8.47 -14.28
N GLY A 235 -17.29 -8.87 -13.46
CA GLY A 235 -18.00 -10.15 -13.58
C GLY A 235 -17.35 -11.34 -12.88
N PHE A 236 -16.15 -11.19 -12.31
CA PHE A 236 -15.50 -12.24 -11.52
C PHE A 236 -16.07 -12.31 -10.08
N PRO A 237 -16.16 -13.48 -9.46
CA PRO A 237 -16.64 -13.63 -8.09
C PRO A 237 -15.69 -12.97 -7.05
N HIS A 238 -14.38 -12.94 -7.35
CA HIS A 238 -13.35 -12.43 -6.47
C HIS A 238 -12.37 -11.53 -7.23
N PHE A 239 -11.86 -10.49 -6.57
CA PHE A 239 -10.80 -9.64 -7.13
C PHE A 239 -9.55 -10.43 -7.48
N MET A 240 -9.11 -11.34 -6.61
CA MET A 240 -7.93 -12.17 -6.88
C MET A 240 -8.07 -12.98 -8.18
N LEU A 241 -9.23 -13.58 -8.44
CA LEU A 241 -9.44 -14.33 -9.68
C LEU A 241 -9.40 -13.41 -10.92
N LYS A 242 -10.02 -12.23 -10.84
CA LYS A 242 -9.90 -11.20 -11.88
C LYS A 242 -8.44 -10.84 -12.12
N GLU A 243 -7.71 -10.54 -11.07
CA GLU A 243 -6.31 -10.10 -11.13
C GLU A 243 -5.37 -11.20 -11.64
N ILE A 244 -5.68 -12.48 -11.36
CA ILE A 244 -5.01 -13.62 -11.99
C ILE A 244 -5.21 -13.58 -13.51
N HIS A 245 -6.44 -13.32 -13.98
CA HIS A 245 -6.75 -13.22 -15.42
C HIS A 245 -6.22 -11.94 -16.07
N GLU A 246 -5.95 -10.90 -15.31
CA GLU A 246 -5.35 -9.65 -15.80
C GLU A 246 -3.83 -9.72 -15.99
N GLN A 247 -3.16 -10.80 -15.59
CA GLN A 247 -1.69 -10.92 -15.70
C GLN A 247 -1.15 -10.71 -17.12
N PRO A 248 -1.75 -11.25 -18.19
CA PRO A 248 -1.28 -10.98 -19.56
C PRO A 248 -1.26 -9.49 -19.87
N LEU A 249 -2.35 -8.79 -19.57
CA LEU A 249 -2.47 -7.34 -19.78
C LEU A 249 -1.49 -6.56 -18.90
N ALA A 250 -1.33 -6.93 -17.64
CA ALA A 250 -0.41 -6.28 -16.72
C ALA A 250 1.06 -6.40 -17.18
N VAL A 251 1.44 -7.56 -17.71
CA VAL A 251 2.77 -7.78 -18.29
C VAL A 251 2.93 -6.99 -19.60
N GLU A 252 1.93 -6.95 -20.46
CA GLU A 252 1.92 -6.13 -21.68
C GLU A 252 2.12 -4.65 -21.33
N GLN A 253 1.40 -4.12 -20.36
CA GLN A 253 1.53 -2.74 -19.89
C GLN A 253 2.92 -2.47 -19.27
N THR A 254 3.49 -3.44 -18.55
CA THR A 254 4.85 -3.33 -18.01
C THR A 254 5.90 -3.27 -19.12
N LEU A 255 5.67 -3.96 -20.24
CA LEU A 255 6.56 -3.95 -21.41
C LEU A 255 6.32 -2.74 -22.32
N ALA A 256 5.13 -2.13 -22.27
CA ALA A 256 4.75 -1.03 -23.14
C ALA A 256 5.73 0.14 -23.05
N ASN A 257 6.10 0.71 -24.20
CA ASN A 257 7.08 1.79 -24.33
C ASN A 257 8.51 1.46 -23.83
N ARG A 258 8.77 0.22 -23.41
CA ARG A 258 10.09 -0.23 -22.93
C ARG A 258 10.76 -1.18 -23.90
N LEU A 259 10.00 -1.82 -24.77
CA LEU A 259 10.54 -2.61 -25.89
C LEU A 259 10.33 -1.81 -27.18
N VAL A 260 11.33 -1.03 -27.58
CA VAL A 260 11.30 -0.17 -28.77
C VAL A 260 12.31 -0.66 -29.77
N ASN A 261 11.85 -1.08 -30.96
CA ASN A 261 12.70 -1.57 -32.05
C ASN A 261 13.71 -2.67 -31.60
N GLY A 262 13.23 -3.61 -30.78
CA GLY A 262 14.06 -4.70 -30.26
C GLY A 262 15.12 -4.27 -29.24
N ARG A 263 14.95 -3.10 -28.63
CA ARG A 263 15.82 -2.57 -27.58
C ARG A 263 15.03 -2.22 -26.33
N ILE A 264 15.68 -2.32 -25.18
CA ILE A 264 15.10 -1.87 -23.91
C ILE A 264 15.38 -0.38 -23.78
N ALA A 265 14.32 0.38 -23.51
CA ALA A 265 14.36 1.81 -23.24
C ALA A 265 13.69 2.09 -21.89
N PHE A 266 14.26 3.00 -21.13
CA PHE A 266 13.66 3.55 -19.90
C PHE A 266 13.52 5.08 -20.08
N ASP A 267 12.74 5.71 -19.21
CA ASP A 267 12.67 7.17 -19.14
C ASP A 267 14.05 7.80 -18.88
N ALA A 268 14.18 9.10 -19.11
CA ALA A 268 15.46 9.79 -19.02
C ALA A 268 16.08 9.74 -17.61
N ARG A 269 15.25 9.79 -16.54
CA ARG A 269 15.72 9.74 -15.15
C ARG A 269 16.27 8.35 -14.81
N THR A 270 15.50 7.30 -15.10
CA THR A 270 15.90 5.91 -14.89
C THR A 270 17.13 5.56 -15.75
N THR A 271 17.16 5.97 -17.00
CA THR A 271 18.34 5.74 -17.88
C THR A 271 19.61 6.42 -17.32
N ARG A 272 19.50 7.68 -16.88
CA ARG A 272 20.63 8.40 -16.26
C ARG A 272 21.10 7.70 -14.99
N PHE A 273 20.17 7.28 -14.12
CA PHE A 273 20.46 6.53 -12.91
C PHE A 273 21.23 5.26 -13.21
N LEU A 274 20.71 4.41 -14.09
CA LEU A 274 21.34 3.14 -14.46
C LEU A 274 22.71 3.32 -15.14
N ASN A 275 22.87 4.40 -15.89
CA ASN A 275 24.15 4.72 -16.51
C ASN A 275 25.22 5.19 -15.52
N ALA A 276 24.80 5.76 -14.39
CA ALA A 276 25.68 6.22 -13.32
C ALA A 276 26.14 5.09 -12.36
N LEU A 277 25.59 3.87 -12.47
CA LEU A 277 26.02 2.74 -11.65
C LEU A 277 27.45 2.34 -12.00
N SER A 278 28.29 2.25 -10.97
CA SER A 278 29.69 1.84 -11.12
C SER A 278 29.84 0.34 -11.43
N PRO A 279 30.97 -0.10 -12.01
CA PRO A 279 31.25 -1.52 -12.16
C PRO A 279 31.35 -2.30 -10.83
N GLN A 280 31.73 -1.61 -9.75
CA GLN A 280 31.90 -2.15 -8.39
C GLN A 280 30.69 -1.86 -7.49
N GLU A 281 29.56 -1.41 -8.07
CA GLU A 281 28.35 -1.13 -7.29
C GLU A 281 27.85 -2.38 -6.60
N GLN A 282 27.64 -2.29 -5.29
CA GLN A 282 26.93 -3.32 -4.51
C GLN A 282 25.44 -3.12 -4.70
N LEU A 283 24.74 -4.17 -5.11
CA LEU A 283 23.28 -4.16 -5.22
C LEU A 283 22.65 -4.86 -4.03
N VAL A 284 21.66 -4.20 -3.43
CA VAL A 284 20.84 -4.77 -2.36
C VAL A 284 19.38 -4.62 -2.74
N ILE A 285 18.63 -5.70 -2.80
CA ILE A 285 17.18 -5.68 -3.04
C ILE A 285 16.50 -5.77 -1.69
N ILE A 286 15.56 -4.84 -1.42
CA ILE A 286 14.74 -4.88 -0.21
C ILE A 286 13.26 -4.93 -0.56
N ALA A 287 12.51 -5.79 0.12
CA ALA A 287 11.08 -5.93 -0.08
C ALA A 287 10.41 -6.72 1.06
N CYS A 288 9.09 -6.81 1.03
CA CYS A 288 8.29 -7.64 1.94
C CYS A 288 7.38 -8.59 1.15
N GLY A 289 7.14 -9.80 1.69
CA GLY A 289 6.18 -10.77 1.18
C GLY A 289 6.41 -11.14 -0.30
N THR A 290 5.37 -11.05 -1.11
CA THR A 290 5.41 -11.34 -2.56
C THR A 290 6.51 -10.58 -3.30
N ALA A 291 6.71 -9.30 -2.97
CA ALA A 291 7.76 -8.49 -3.59
C ALA A 291 9.18 -8.98 -3.20
N TYR A 292 9.36 -9.54 -1.99
CA TYR A 292 10.61 -10.17 -1.59
C TYR A 292 10.91 -11.41 -2.43
N HIS A 293 9.90 -12.24 -2.70
CA HIS A 293 10.08 -13.40 -3.60
C HIS A 293 10.38 -12.97 -5.05
N ALA A 294 9.81 -11.86 -5.51
CA ALA A 294 10.21 -11.27 -6.80
C ALA A 294 11.67 -10.81 -6.78
N GLY A 295 12.12 -10.24 -5.66
CA GLY A 295 13.52 -9.85 -5.44
C GLY A 295 14.47 -11.02 -5.54
N LEU A 296 14.16 -12.17 -4.93
CA LEU A 296 14.96 -13.39 -5.03
C LEU A 296 15.07 -13.92 -6.47
N VAL A 297 13.99 -13.83 -7.27
CA VAL A 297 14.10 -14.15 -8.71
C VAL A 297 14.98 -13.13 -9.42
N GLY A 298 14.87 -11.85 -9.05
CA GLY A 298 15.71 -10.76 -9.57
C GLY A 298 17.20 -10.97 -9.31
N GLU A 299 17.56 -11.44 -8.11
CA GLU A 299 18.92 -11.84 -7.74
C GLU A 299 19.48 -12.87 -8.73
N TYR A 300 18.79 -14.02 -8.88
CA TYR A 300 19.20 -15.04 -9.84
C TYR A 300 19.37 -14.48 -11.25
N MET A 301 18.46 -13.63 -11.72
CA MET A 301 18.55 -13.03 -13.05
C MET A 301 19.75 -12.08 -13.19
N LEU A 302 19.96 -11.20 -12.21
CA LEU A 302 21.05 -10.22 -12.21
C LEU A 302 22.43 -10.90 -12.13
N GLU A 303 22.55 -11.93 -11.29
CA GLU A 303 23.78 -12.70 -11.17
C GLU A 303 24.08 -13.50 -12.44
N GLU A 304 23.09 -14.24 -12.98
CA GLU A 304 23.29 -15.10 -14.13
C GLU A 304 23.56 -14.30 -15.42
N PHE A 305 22.77 -13.25 -15.67
CA PHE A 305 22.82 -12.56 -16.97
C PHE A 305 23.64 -11.27 -16.96
N ALA A 306 23.67 -10.55 -15.83
CA ALA A 306 24.43 -9.30 -15.74
C ALA A 306 25.76 -9.44 -14.98
N HIS A 307 26.01 -10.58 -14.35
CA HIS A 307 27.19 -10.88 -13.50
C HIS A 307 27.36 -9.78 -12.43
N LEU A 308 26.29 -9.48 -11.73
CA LEU A 308 26.24 -8.56 -10.61
C LEU A 308 25.98 -9.35 -9.34
N ALA A 309 26.83 -9.18 -8.33
CA ALA A 309 26.52 -9.68 -7.00
C ALA A 309 25.36 -8.88 -6.41
N VAL A 310 24.38 -9.57 -5.89
CA VAL A 310 23.15 -8.98 -5.36
C VAL A 310 22.80 -9.65 -4.04
N ASP A 311 22.56 -8.87 -3.00
CA ASP A 311 21.99 -9.36 -1.76
C ASP A 311 20.48 -9.07 -1.75
N VAL A 312 19.66 -10.00 -1.26
CA VAL A 312 18.23 -9.78 -1.10
C VAL A 312 17.84 -9.91 0.36
N ASP A 313 17.17 -8.89 0.89
CA ASP A 313 16.81 -8.82 2.29
C ASP A 313 15.31 -8.53 2.49
N LEU A 314 14.75 -9.12 3.54
CA LEU A 314 13.44 -8.68 4.03
C LEU A 314 13.55 -7.24 4.54
N ALA A 315 12.71 -6.35 4.06
CA ALA A 315 12.79 -4.94 4.43
C ALA A 315 12.59 -4.71 5.95
N SER A 316 11.83 -5.57 6.63
CA SER A 316 11.71 -5.59 8.08
C SER A 316 13.04 -5.86 8.77
N GLU A 317 13.78 -6.89 8.31
CA GLU A 317 15.07 -7.25 8.89
C GLU A 317 16.16 -6.23 8.52
N PHE A 318 16.18 -5.78 7.27
CA PHE A 318 17.08 -4.73 6.78
C PHE A 318 17.01 -3.48 7.66
N ARG A 319 15.81 -3.06 8.04
CA ARG A 319 15.57 -1.89 8.88
C ARG A 319 16.24 -1.99 10.27
N TYR A 320 16.31 -3.18 10.87
CA TYR A 320 16.74 -3.35 12.27
C TYR A 320 18.14 -3.93 12.45
N ARG A 321 18.65 -4.68 11.45
CA ARG A 321 19.96 -5.33 11.58
C ARG A 321 21.17 -4.43 11.35
N GLY A 322 20.99 -3.17 10.91
CA GLY A 322 22.10 -2.23 10.65
C GLY A 322 22.99 -2.69 9.49
N PRO A 323 22.44 -2.78 8.24
CA PRO A 323 23.22 -3.21 7.08
C PRO A 323 24.37 -2.24 6.77
N MET A 324 25.46 -2.76 6.21
CA MET A 324 26.57 -1.93 5.73
C MET A 324 26.15 -1.23 4.44
N LEU A 325 26.01 0.09 4.52
CA LEU A 325 25.56 0.94 3.41
C LEU A 325 26.52 2.10 3.23
N ASP A 326 26.82 2.43 1.98
CA ASP A 326 27.62 3.58 1.63
C ASP A 326 27.20 4.14 0.24
N ARG A 327 27.97 5.12 -0.26
CA ARG A 327 27.76 5.74 -1.58
C ARG A 327 27.97 4.78 -2.78
N HIS A 328 28.55 3.62 -2.57
CA HIS A 328 28.77 2.58 -3.59
C HIS A 328 27.68 1.50 -3.54
N THR A 329 26.72 1.65 -2.63
CA THR A 329 25.56 0.77 -2.52
C THR A 329 24.39 1.35 -3.32
N THR A 330 23.75 0.50 -4.10
CA THR A 330 22.45 0.80 -4.72
C THR A 330 21.40 -0.14 -4.15
N VAL A 331 20.39 0.44 -3.50
CA VAL A 331 19.23 -0.28 -2.99
C VAL A 331 18.13 -0.30 -4.05
N ILE A 332 17.64 -1.50 -4.38
CA ILE A 332 16.49 -1.71 -5.25
C ILE A 332 15.30 -2.04 -4.35
N ALA A 333 14.39 -1.09 -4.14
CA ALA A 333 13.20 -1.28 -3.33
C ALA A 333 12.03 -1.77 -4.18
N ILE A 334 11.52 -2.97 -3.92
CA ILE A 334 10.39 -3.54 -4.67
C ILE A 334 9.12 -3.47 -3.82
N THR A 335 8.05 -2.91 -4.40
CA THR A 335 6.76 -2.75 -3.72
C THR A 335 5.63 -2.63 -4.73
N GLN A 336 4.44 -3.12 -4.40
CA GLN A 336 3.25 -2.88 -5.20
C GLN A 336 2.68 -1.50 -4.88
N SER A 337 2.35 -1.23 -3.62
CA SER A 337 1.66 0.00 -3.19
C SER A 337 2.57 1.22 -3.12
N GLY A 338 3.88 1.02 -2.91
CA GLY A 338 4.82 2.10 -2.59
C GLY A 338 4.63 2.72 -1.21
N GLU A 339 3.83 2.08 -0.35
CA GLU A 339 3.49 2.55 1.00
C GLU A 339 3.83 1.52 2.09
N THR A 340 4.49 0.41 1.74
CA THR A 340 4.91 -0.61 2.70
C THR A 340 5.87 0.00 3.72
N ALA A 341 5.47 0.02 4.99
CA ALA A 341 6.15 0.77 6.05
C ALA A 341 7.62 0.39 6.21
N ASP A 342 7.92 -0.92 6.27
CA ASP A 342 9.31 -1.39 6.44
C ASP A 342 10.16 -1.10 5.19
N THR A 343 9.62 -1.28 4.00
CA THR A 343 10.32 -0.94 2.75
C THR A 343 10.61 0.56 2.67
N LEU A 344 9.65 1.41 3.04
CA LEU A 344 9.85 2.87 3.09
C LEU A 344 10.91 3.26 4.12
N ALA A 345 10.89 2.64 5.31
CA ALA A 345 11.89 2.88 6.33
C ALA A 345 13.29 2.45 5.86
N GLY A 346 13.40 1.29 5.19
CA GLY A 346 14.65 0.83 4.57
C GLY A 346 15.17 1.79 3.51
N VAL A 347 14.29 2.34 2.65
CA VAL A 347 14.63 3.37 1.65
C VAL A 347 15.17 4.63 2.32
N LYS A 348 14.48 5.16 3.34
CA LYS A 348 14.93 6.34 4.08
C LYS A 348 16.29 6.12 4.76
N MET A 349 16.48 4.95 5.36
CA MET A 349 17.75 4.57 5.96
C MET A 349 18.87 4.47 4.94
N ALA A 350 18.64 3.85 3.78
CA ALA A 350 19.62 3.76 2.70
C ALA A 350 20.04 5.17 2.23
N LYS A 351 19.10 6.06 2.03
CA LYS A 351 19.36 7.46 1.65
C LYS A 351 20.18 8.20 2.71
N ALA A 352 19.85 8.01 3.98
CA ALA A 352 20.59 8.65 5.09
C ALA A 352 22.07 8.22 5.15
N HIS A 353 22.39 7.01 4.67
CA HIS A 353 23.77 6.51 4.56
C HIS A 353 24.43 6.82 3.20
N GLY A 354 23.78 7.61 2.34
CA GLY A 354 24.32 8.02 1.04
C GLY A 354 24.20 7.00 -0.06
N ALA A 355 23.49 5.88 0.16
CA ALA A 355 23.20 4.88 -0.86
C ALA A 355 22.20 5.44 -1.90
N LYS A 356 22.32 4.96 -3.14
CA LYS A 356 21.38 5.27 -4.22
C LYS A 356 20.16 4.36 -4.13
N VAL A 357 19.00 4.84 -4.54
CA VAL A 357 17.76 4.06 -4.48
C VAL A 357 17.05 4.04 -5.83
N LEU A 358 16.82 2.82 -6.36
CA LEU A 358 15.92 2.54 -7.46
C LEU A 358 14.65 1.87 -6.89
N ALA A 359 13.48 2.44 -7.14
CA ALA A 359 12.23 1.77 -6.80
C ALA A 359 11.67 0.99 -7.99
N VAL A 360 11.19 -0.23 -7.76
CA VAL A 360 10.29 -0.98 -8.66
C VAL A 360 8.91 -0.92 -8.01
N CYS A 361 8.00 -0.10 -8.57
CA CYS A 361 6.75 0.27 -7.91
C CYS A 361 5.58 0.30 -8.90
N ASN A 362 4.36 -0.01 -8.42
CA ASN A 362 3.18 0.06 -9.27
C ASN A 362 2.42 1.39 -9.14
N VAL A 363 2.34 1.95 -7.92
CA VAL A 363 1.56 3.16 -7.66
C VAL A 363 2.40 4.40 -7.91
N MET A 364 1.98 5.19 -8.91
CA MET A 364 2.62 6.46 -9.23
C MET A 364 2.42 7.47 -8.09
N GLY A 365 3.47 8.23 -7.78
CA GLY A 365 3.42 9.26 -6.74
C GLY A 365 3.38 8.74 -5.30
N SER A 366 3.50 7.43 -5.09
CA SER A 366 3.60 6.83 -3.75
C SER A 366 4.83 7.30 -2.97
N SER A 367 4.84 7.07 -1.66
CA SER A 367 5.92 7.54 -0.77
C SER A 367 7.29 7.01 -1.19
N ILE A 368 7.41 5.70 -1.47
CA ILE A 368 8.67 5.10 -1.93
C ILE A 368 9.09 5.67 -3.30
N ALA A 369 8.13 5.87 -4.21
CA ALA A 369 8.42 6.46 -5.52
C ALA A 369 8.95 7.90 -5.43
N ARG A 370 8.49 8.69 -4.46
CA ARG A 370 8.98 10.05 -4.21
C ARG A 370 10.35 10.09 -3.55
N GLU A 371 10.62 9.17 -2.64
CA GLU A 371 11.91 9.06 -1.95
C GLU A 371 13.04 8.55 -2.84
N ALA A 372 12.73 7.69 -3.82
CA ALA A 372 13.71 7.05 -4.68
C ALA A 372 14.39 8.03 -5.66
N ASP A 373 15.64 7.75 -6.02
CA ASP A 373 16.41 8.51 -7.02
C ASP A 373 15.93 8.24 -8.45
N ALA A 374 15.41 7.02 -8.71
CA ALA A 374 14.73 6.64 -9.94
C ALA A 374 13.62 5.63 -9.66
N VAL A 375 12.65 5.52 -10.58
CA VAL A 375 11.51 4.61 -10.41
C VAL A 375 11.24 3.86 -11.70
N LEU A 376 11.18 2.55 -11.60
CA LEU A 376 10.70 1.67 -12.66
C LEU A 376 9.26 1.25 -12.33
N TYR A 377 8.27 1.95 -12.90
CA TYR A 377 6.87 1.64 -12.67
C TYR A 377 6.46 0.36 -13.39
N THR A 378 5.68 -0.50 -12.74
CA THR A 378 5.19 -1.74 -13.36
C THR A 378 3.94 -1.55 -14.21
N HIS A 379 3.15 -0.49 -13.96
CA HIS A 379 1.90 -0.19 -14.67
C HIS A 379 0.89 -1.35 -14.68
N ALA A 380 0.88 -2.19 -13.63
CA ALA A 380 -0.01 -3.35 -13.54
C ALA A 380 -1.50 -2.99 -13.31
N GLY A 381 -1.82 -1.69 -13.23
CA GLY A 381 -3.14 -1.22 -12.81
C GLY A 381 -3.41 -1.45 -11.32
N PRO A 382 -4.62 -1.18 -10.82
CA PRO A 382 -4.95 -1.40 -9.42
C PRO A 382 -4.98 -2.89 -9.09
N GLU A 383 -4.32 -3.28 -8.00
CA GLU A 383 -4.41 -4.60 -7.39
C GLU A 383 -5.08 -4.45 -6.03
N ILE A 384 -6.29 -5.03 -5.90
CA ILE A 384 -7.21 -4.82 -4.77
C ILE A 384 -7.27 -6.06 -3.87
N ALA A 385 -7.01 -7.24 -4.44
CA ALA A 385 -6.94 -8.47 -3.66
C ALA A 385 -5.85 -8.38 -2.60
N VAL A 386 -6.13 -8.93 -1.40
CA VAL A 386 -5.15 -8.99 -0.30
C VAL A 386 -3.90 -9.75 -0.72
N ALA A 387 -4.09 -10.90 -1.36
CA ALA A 387 -3.00 -11.70 -1.89
C ALA A 387 -2.61 -11.19 -3.29
N SER A 388 -1.39 -10.71 -3.43
CA SER A 388 -0.85 -10.17 -4.69
C SER A 388 -0.68 -11.27 -5.75
N THR A 389 -0.97 -10.95 -7.00
CA THR A 389 -0.86 -11.86 -8.16
C THR A 389 -0.24 -11.17 -9.38
N LYS A 390 -0.96 -10.27 -10.05
CA LYS A 390 -0.49 -9.57 -11.25
C LYS A 390 0.68 -8.62 -10.97
N ALA A 391 0.75 -8.04 -9.77
CA ALA A 391 1.89 -7.21 -9.40
C ALA A 391 3.17 -8.04 -9.32
N TYR A 392 3.12 -9.29 -8.84
CA TYR A 392 4.28 -10.20 -8.84
C TYR A 392 4.83 -10.43 -10.25
N THR A 393 3.99 -10.84 -11.19
CA THR A 393 4.41 -11.09 -12.58
C THR A 393 4.92 -9.82 -13.27
N SER A 394 4.34 -8.67 -12.95
CA SER A 394 4.81 -7.36 -13.43
C SER A 394 6.16 -6.97 -12.82
N GLN A 395 6.39 -7.24 -11.53
CA GLN A 395 7.69 -7.03 -10.88
C GLN A 395 8.77 -7.92 -11.49
N LEU A 396 8.49 -9.21 -11.74
CA LEU A 396 9.40 -10.10 -12.45
C LEU A 396 9.75 -9.58 -13.85
N THR A 397 8.76 -9.09 -14.58
CA THR A 397 8.95 -8.51 -15.92
C THR A 397 9.83 -7.25 -15.87
N ALA A 398 9.60 -6.36 -14.89
CA ALA A 398 10.40 -5.16 -14.68
C ALA A 398 11.87 -5.50 -14.32
N LEU A 399 12.06 -6.50 -13.45
CA LEU A 399 13.40 -6.99 -13.08
C LEU A 399 14.12 -7.64 -14.26
N ALA A 400 13.41 -8.38 -15.12
CA ALA A 400 13.98 -8.94 -16.34
C ALA A 400 14.43 -7.84 -17.32
N LEU A 401 13.62 -6.78 -17.50
CA LEU A 401 14.03 -5.62 -18.31
C LEU A 401 15.27 -4.93 -17.75
N LEU A 402 15.30 -4.71 -16.42
CA LEU A 402 16.46 -4.14 -15.72
C LEU A 402 17.70 -5.01 -15.92
N THR A 403 17.57 -6.31 -15.71
CA THR A 403 18.67 -7.28 -15.87
C THR A 403 19.25 -7.27 -17.27
N LEU A 404 18.41 -7.36 -18.30
CA LEU A 404 18.88 -7.36 -19.70
C LEU A 404 19.49 -6.03 -20.11
N HIS A 405 18.99 -4.90 -19.59
CA HIS A 405 19.63 -3.60 -19.81
C HIS A 405 21.03 -3.55 -19.21
N LEU A 406 21.20 -4.00 -17.95
CA LEU A 406 22.49 -4.04 -17.28
C LEU A 406 23.45 -5.05 -17.92
N ALA A 407 22.96 -6.24 -18.31
CA ALA A 407 23.74 -7.24 -19.03
C ALA A 407 24.32 -6.69 -20.34
N ARG A 408 23.50 -5.95 -21.10
CA ARG A 408 23.92 -5.28 -22.33
C ARG A 408 24.96 -4.19 -22.05
N LYS A 409 24.70 -3.31 -21.08
CA LYS A 409 25.61 -2.24 -20.67
C LYS A 409 26.98 -2.79 -20.27
N ARG A 410 27.00 -3.88 -19.52
CA ARG A 410 28.19 -4.55 -19.01
C ARG A 410 28.83 -5.51 -20.04
N LYS A 411 28.25 -5.67 -21.24
CA LYS A 411 28.69 -6.57 -22.29
C LYS A 411 28.87 -8.03 -21.82
N ARG A 412 27.95 -8.49 -20.95
CA ARG A 412 28.02 -9.84 -20.35
C ARG A 412 27.33 -10.92 -21.18
N LEU A 413 26.44 -10.53 -22.08
CA LEU A 413 25.76 -11.43 -22.99
C LEU A 413 26.03 -11.03 -24.44
N PRO A 414 26.16 -12.02 -25.37
CA PRO A 414 26.23 -11.76 -26.81
C PRO A 414 24.94 -11.02 -27.29
N PRO A 415 25.06 -10.08 -28.24
CA PRO A 415 23.90 -9.35 -28.77
C PRO A 415 22.78 -10.25 -29.29
N ALA A 416 23.11 -11.39 -29.92
CA ALA A 416 22.12 -12.36 -30.39
C ALA A 416 21.32 -13.01 -29.23
N GLN A 417 21.98 -13.27 -28.10
CA GLN A 417 21.30 -13.81 -26.91
C GLN A 417 20.38 -12.77 -26.27
N ILE A 418 20.83 -11.52 -26.15
CA ILE A 418 19.99 -10.40 -25.65
C ILE A 418 18.74 -10.24 -26.53
N LYS A 419 18.91 -10.25 -27.86
CA LYS A 419 17.80 -10.15 -28.81
C LYS A 419 16.78 -11.27 -28.59
N ARG A 420 17.24 -12.53 -28.49
CA ARG A 420 16.40 -13.71 -28.25
C ARG A 420 15.62 -13.59 -26.92
N LEU A 421 16.25 -13.09 -25.84
CA LEU A 421 15.61 -12.91 -24.55
C LEU A 421 14.56 -11.78 -24.61
N ILE A 422 14.84 -10.68 -25.31
CA ILE A 422 13.87 -9.59 -25.55
C ILE A 422 12.66 -10.10 -26.35
N GLU A 423 12.88 -10.90 -27.39
CA GLU A 423 11.81 -11.55 -28.17
C GLU A 423 11.00 -12.52 -27.30
N GLY A 424 11.64 -13.18 -26.32
CA GLY A 424 10.98 -14.00 -25.32
C GLY A 424 10.06 -13.17 -24.42
N LEU A 425 10.55 -12.04 -23.90
CA LEU A 425 9.73 -11.11 -23.08
C LEU A 425 8.54 -10.58 -23.85
N ALA A 426 8.71 -10.18 -25.11
CA ALA A 426 7.60 -9.70 -25.95
C ALA A 426 6.48 -10.74 -26.15
N ARG A 427 6.78 -12.03 -26.05
CA ARG A 427 5.81 -13.14 -26.16
C ARG A 427 5.16 -13.54 -24.84
N LEU A 428 5.63 -12.99 -23.69
CA LEU A 428 5.14 -13.36 -22.35
C LEU A 428 3.62 -13.20 -22.20
N PRO A 429 2.94 -12.13 -22.66
CA PRO A 429 1.51 -12.01 -22.55
C PRO A 429 0.78 -13.22 -23.16
N ALA A 430 1.13 -13.62 -24.38
CA ALA A 430 0.53 -14.78 -25.05
C ALA A 430 0.88 -16.12 -24.35
N VAL A 431 2.04 -16.22 -23.70
CA VAL A 431 2.39 -17.40 -22.88
C VAL A 431 1.49 -17.47 -21.65
N LEU A 432 1.26 -16.33 -20.98
CA LEU A 432 0.39 -16.26 -19.82
C LEU A 432 -1.08 -16.60 -20.17
N GLU A 433 -1.61 -16.10 -21.29
CA GLU A 433 -2.94 -16.49 -21.77
C GLU A 433 -3.08 -18.01 -21.94
N ARG A 434 -2.12 -18.65 -22.58
CA ARG A 434 -2.12 -20.12 -22.73
C ARG A 434 -2.00 -20.84 -21.38
N THR A 435 -1.24 -20.27 -20.44
CA THR A 435 -1.12 -20.83 -19.09
C THR A 435 -2.44 -20.70 -18.34
N LEU A 436 -3.12 -19.56 -18.42
CA LEU A 436 -4.43 -19.36 -17.79
C LEU A 436 -5.51 -20.29 -18.39
N ALA A 437 -5.41 -20.68 -19.66
CA ALA A 437 -6.30 -21.66 -20.26
C ALA A 437 -6.24 -23.05 -19.58
N THR A 438 -5.22 -23.33 -18.74
CA THR A 438 -5.14 -24.56 -17.94
C THR A 438 -5.98 -24.51 -16.65
N GLU A 439 -6.63 -23.38 -16.33
CA GLU A 439 -7.41 -23.20 -15.10
C GLU A 439 -8.39 -24.34 -14.80
N PRO A 440 -9.18 -24.87 -15.77
CA PRO A 440 -10.13 -25.96 -15.48
C PRO A 440 -9.42 -27.22 -14.95
N ALA A 441 -8.24 -27.55 -15.48
CA ALA A 441 -7.46 -28.69 -15.03
C ALA A 441 -6.89 -28.45 -13.61
N VAL A 442 -6.36 -27.24 -13.34
CA VAL A 442 -5.88 -26.85 -12.02
C VAL A 442 -7.03 -26.90 -10.99
N LYS A 443 -8.22 -26.40 -11.36
CA LYS A 443 -9.41 -26.43 -10.51
C LYS A 443 -9.83 -27.86 -10.16
N ALA A 444 -9.79 -28.78 -11.11
CA ALA A 444 -10.09 -30.20 -10.86
C ALA A 444 -9.10 -30.84 -9.88
N VAL A 445 -7.79 -30.54 -10.02
CA VAL A 445 -6.76 -31.00 -9.08
C VAL A 445 -6.98 -30.39 -7.70
N ALA A 446 -7.23 -29.10 -7.60
CA ALA A 446 -7.50 -28.41 -6.34
C ALA A 446 -8.71 -29.02 -5.62
N ALA A 447 -9.79 -29.30 -6.34
CA ALA A 447 -10.99 -29.93 -5.78
C ALA A 447 -10.69 -31.33 -5.23
N ARG A 448 -9.82 -32.12 -5.90
CA ARG A 448 -9.41 -33.46 -5.42
C ARG A 448 -8.67 -33.40 -4.10
N TYR A 449 -7.84 -32.37 -3.90
CA TYR A 449 -7.00 -32.20 -2.71
C TYR A 449 -7.54 -31.16 -1.72
N ALA A 450 -8.79 -30.72 -1.84
CA ALA A 450 -9.39 -29.68 -0.98
C ALA A 450 -9.43 -30.04 0.51
N ARG A 451 -9.30 -31.33 0.87
CA ARG A 451 -9.25 -31.79 2.28
C ARG A 451 -7.83 -31.95 2.82
N ALA A 452 -6.80 -31.83 1.97
CA ALA A 452 -5.40 -31.88 2.42
C ALA A 452 -5.09 -30.64 3.26
N ARG A 453 -4.30 -30.83 4.31
CA ARG A 453 -3.92 -29.76 5.24
C ARG A 453 -2.49 -29.30 5.10
N ASN A 454 -1.66 -30.08 4.40
CA ASN A 454 -0.25 -29.80 4.21
C ASN A 454 0.09 -29.83 2.72
N PHE A 455 0.78 -28.81 2.25
CA PHE A 455 1.24 -28.69 0.86
C PHE A 455 2.70 -28.30 0.83
N TYR A 456 3.45 -28.93 -0.06
CA TYR A 456 4.84 -28.58 -0.33
C TYR A 456 4.98 -28.10 -1.77
N TYR A 457 5.58 -26.93 -1.92
CA TYR A 457 5.95 -26.36 -3.20
C TYR A 457 7.45 -26.56 -3.42
N LEU A 458 7.83 -27.19 -4.51
CA LEU A 458 9.22 -27.51 -4.78
C LEU A 458 9.73 -26.72 -5.99
N GLY A 459 10.87 -26.09 -5.85
CA GLY A 459 11.52 -25.34 -6.93
C GLY A 459 13.02 -25.47 -6.91
N ARG A 460 13.64 -25.18 -8.06
CA ARG A 460 15.09 -25.11 -8.20
C ARG A 460 15.46 -23.87 -9.01
N ARG A 461 16.55 -23.17 -8.61
CA ARG A 461 17.00 -21.91 -9.23
C ARG A 461 15.86 -20.88 -9.23
N HIS A 462 15.56 -20.24 -10.37
CA HIS A 462 14.46 -19.25 -10.49
C HIS A 462 13.08 -19.76 -10.03
N ASN A 463 12.87 -21.09 -10.03
CA ASN A 463 11.60 -21.66 -9.56
C ASN A 463 11.55 -21.89 -8.05
N TYR A 464 12.66 -21.78 -7.31
CA TYR A 464 12.63 -21.87 -5.86
C TYR A 464 11.89 -20.68 -5.22
N PRO A 465 12.21 -19.42 -5.55
CA PRO A 465 11.41 -18.31 -5.08
C PRO A 465 9.93 -18.37 -5.53
N SER A 466 9.65 -18.92 -6.71
CA SER A 466 8.28 -19.14 -7.17
C SER A 466 7.54 -20.20 -6.33
N ALA A 467 8.26 -21.21 -5.82
CA ALA A 467 7.72 -22.18 -4.88
C ALA A 467 7.39 -21.53 -3.52
N LEU A 468 8.26 -20.64 -3.02
CA LEU A 468 7.99 -19.83 -1.82
C LEU A 468 6.76 -18.96 -2.01
N GLU A 469 6.62 -18.32 -3.18
CA GLU A 469 5.44 -17.49 -3.50
C GLU A 469 4.15 -18.30 -3.57
N GLY A 470 4.17 -19.47 -4.20
CA GLY A 470 3.01 -20.38 -4.24
C GLY A 470 2.58 -20.83 -2.84
N ALA A 471 3.52 -21.17 -1.98
CA ALA A 471 3.26 -21.51 -0.58
C ALA A 471 2.68 -20.30 0.18
N LEU A 472 3.21 -19.10 -0.03
CA LEU A 472 2.71 -17.86 0.56
C LEU A 472 1.25 -17.63 0.15
N LYS A 473 0.93 -17.72 -1.14
CA LYS A 473 -0.45 -17.53 -1.64
C LYS A 473 -1.43 -18.49 -0.99
N LEU A 474 -1.07 -19.75 -0.85
CA LEU A 474 -1.95 -20.74 -0.22
C LEU A 474 -2.16 -20.44 1.27
N LYS A 475 -1.12 -20.06 2.01
CA LYS A 475 -1.23 -19.66 3.42
C LYS A 475 -2.09 -18.42 3.64
N GLU A 476 -1.97 -17.41 2.76
CA GLU A 476 -2.72 -16.15 2.86
C GLU A 476 -4.23 -16.34 2.70
N ILE A 477 -4.65 -17.19 1.75
CA ILE A 477 -6.08 -17.36 1.41
C ILE A 477 -6.72 -18.56 2.08
N CYS A 478 -5.95 -19.50 2.63
CA CYS A 478 -6.43 -20.72 3.28
C CYS A 478 -5.78 -20.87 4.67
N PRO A 479 -6.23 -20.12 5.70
CA PRO A 479 -5.56 -20.05 6.99
C PRO A 479 -5.49 -21.38 7.76
N LEU A 480 -6.27 -22.39 7.36
CA LEU A 480 -6.26 -23.73 7.94
C LEU A 480 -5.31 -24.71 7.23
N ILE A 481 -4.64 -24.25 6.17
CA ILE A 481 -3.72 -25.06 5.38
C ILE A 481 -2.29 -24.64 5.70
N HIS A 482 -1.46 -25.61 6.02
CA HIS A 482 -0.02 -25.42 6.10
C HIS A 482 0.61 -25.59 4.72
N ALA A 483 1.36 -24.62 4.27
CA ALA A 483 2.05 -24.65 3.00
C ALA A 483 3.48 -24.12 3.12
N GLU A 484 4.43 -24.85 2.57
CA GLU A 484 5.85 -24.47 2.59
C GLU A 484 6.51 -24.65 1.21
N GLY A 485 7.45 -23.74 0.92
CA GLY A 485 8.28 -23.81 -0.27
C GLY A 485 9.67 -24.32 0.06
N TYR A 486 10.15 -25.29 -0.71
CA TYR A 486 11.49 -25.85 -0.53
C TYR A 486 12.33 -25.76 -1.81
N ALA A 487 13.62 -25.56 -1.63
CA ALA A 487 14.59 -25.92 -2.68
C ALA A 487 14.50 -27.42 -2.90
N ALA A 488 14.24 -27.86 -4.14
CA ALA A 488 13.96 -29.26 -4.44
C ALA A 488 15.09 -30.25 -4.03
N GLY A 489 16.31 -29.75 -3.83
CA GLY A 489 17.43 -30.56 -3.32
C GLY A 489 17.46 -30.74 -1.80
N GLU A 490 16.68 -29.94 -1.06
CA GLU A 490 16.66 -29.91 0.41
C GLU A 490 15.43 -30.63 1.02
N MET A 491 14.58 -31.17 0.16
CA MET A 491 13.46 -32.00 0.63
C MET A 491 13.98 -33.38 1.07
N LYS A 492 14.10 -33.58 2.37
CA LYS A 492 14.55 -34.83 3.01
C LYS A 492 13.44 -35.40 3.86
#